data_0c0f3312927764bf52cc46ab158a42de
#
_entry.id   0c0f3312927764bf52cc46ab158a42de
#
_cell.length_a   1.000
_cell.length_b   1.000
_cell.length_c   1.000
_cell.angle_alpha   90.00
_cell.angle_beta   90.00
_cell.angle_gamma   90.00
#
_symmetry.space_group_name_H-M   'P 1'
#
loop_
_entity.id
_entity.type
_entity.pdbx_description
1 polymer ?
#
loop_
_entity_poly.entity_id
_entity_poly.type
_entity_poly.pdbx_seq_one_letter_code
_entity_poly.pdbx_strand_id
1 'polypeptide(L)'
;AEGAQSGPGRVVGCRNEGGIQADTNVGGIAGAVSPELSLDPEENLELDSENLLVDTTALLKAILYQCDNRGPVTAKNECAGGVLGRGEVGAALSCTSMGPVGADDGSFAGGIAGLSRGVLRSCAAQADVTGDSSLGGIAGEGRDIADCIAMTRIDGSGERLGAVAGWADGTVSGNYYLQEKAVGIDGIDYAGQTAPLSFGAFSALEGIPADF
;
A
#
# COMPACT_ATOMS: atom_id res chain seq x y z
N ALA A 1 2.12 21.93 31.25
CA ALA A 1 1.43 21.62 30.00
C ALA A 1 1.42 20.09 29.90
N GLU A 2 0.22 19.49 30.00
CA GLU A 2 0.06 18.07 29.83
C GLU A 2 0.47 17.71 28.40
N GLY A 3 1.43 16.78 28.27
CA GLY A 3 1.87 16.28 26.98
C GLY A 3 0.69 15.69 26.24
N ALA A 4 0.44 16.18 25.02
CA ALA A 4 -0.56 15.61 24.15
C ALA A 4 -0.15 14.17 23.85
N GLN A 5 -0.88 13.19 24.37
CA GLN A 5 -0.73 11.81 23.93
C GLN A 5 -1.09 11.76 22.46
N SER A 6 -0.12 11.51 21.61
CA SER A 6 -0.33 11.26 20.19
C SER A 6 -1.17 9.99 20.06
N GLY A 7 -2.45 10.14 19.76
CA GLY A 7 -3.32 9.02 19.45
C GLY A 7 -2.93 8.39 18.11
N PRO A 8 -3.42 7.18 17.82
CA PRO A 8 -3.16 6.52 16.53
C PRO A 8 -3.67 7.38 15.39
N GLY A 9 -2.80 7.62 14.38
CA GLY A 9 -3.17 8.38 13.19
C GLY A 9 -4.31 7.69 12.43
N ARG A 10 -5.37 8.42 12.12
CA ARG A 10 -6.51 7.92 11.34
C ARG A 10 -6.83 8.87 10.20
N VAL A 11 -6.82 8.34 8.99
CA VAL A 11 -7.23 9.03 7.77
C VAL A 11 -8.43 8.27 7.20
N VAL A 12 -9.57 8.91 7.12
CA VAL A 12 -10.84 8.26 6.78
C VAL A 12 -11.59 9.05 5.71
N GLY A 13 -12.04 8.37 4.66
CA GLY A 13 -12.89 8.95 3.63
C GLY A 13 -12.24 10.06 2.81
N CYS A 14 -10.91 10.09 2.75
CA CYS A 14 -10.20 11.11 1.99
C CYS A 14 -10.15 10.75 0.51
N ARG A 15 -10.28 11.77 -0.35
CA ARG A 15 -10.14 11.63 -1.81
C ARG A 15 -9.07 12.57 -2.33
N ASN A 16 -8.23 12.04 -3.22
CA ASN A 16 -7.29 12.81 -4.03
C ASN A 16 -7.65 12.70 -5.51
N GLU A 17 -7.73 13.83 -6.18
CA GLU A 17 -7.94 13.92 -7.63
C GLU A 17 -6.77 14.61 -8.35
N GLY A 18 -5.87 15.20 -7.57
CA GLY A 18 -4.69 15.89 -8.08
C GLY A 18 -3.48 14.99 -8.26
N GLY A 19 -2.58 15.34 -9.18
CA GLY A 19 -1.31 14.64 -9.34
C GLY A 19 -0.37 14.94 -8.16
N ILE A 20 0.33 13.90 -7.70
CA ILE A 20 1.34 14.01 -6.64
C ILE A 20 2.67 13.48 -7.19
N GLN A 21 3.71 14.28 -7.03
CA GLN A 21 5.07 13.91 -7.40
C GLN A 21 6.05 14.34 -6.32
N ALA A 22 6.95 13.44 -5.93
CA ALA A 22 8.03 13.72 -4.99
C ALA A 22 9.20 12.75 -5.21
N ASP A 23 10.26 12.86 -4.41
CA ASP A 23 11.44 12.03 -4.60
C ASP A 23 11.21 10.59 -4.10
N THR A 24 10.68 10.42 -2.89
CA THR A 24 10.49 9.10 -2.27
C THR A 24 9.22 9.06 -1.41
N ASN A 25 8.71 7.86 -1.14
CA ASN A 25 7.56 7.61 -0.27
C ASN A 25 6.33 8.43 -0.69
N VAL A 26 5.93 8.28 -1.94
CA VAL A 26 4.84 9.06 -2.53
C VAL A 26 3.55 8.25 -2.54
N GLY A 27 2.53 8.77 -1.89
CA GLY A 27 1.20 8.17 -1.87
C GLY A 27 0.12 9.19 -2.18
N GLY A 28 -0.91 8.78 -2.88
CA GLY A 28 -2.05 9.64 -3.22
C GLY A 28 -2.79 10.18 -1.99
N ILE A 29 -2.72 9.50 -0.86
CA ILE A 29 -3.36 9.88 0.41
C ILE A 29 -2.30 10.10 1.51
N ALA A 30 -1.32 9.20 1.62
CA ALA A 30 -0.28 9.29 2.63
C ALA A 30 1.08 8.91 2.03
N GLY A 31 2.09 9.75 2.20
CA GLY A 31 3.45 9.46 1.76
C GLY A 31 4.06 8.35 2.61
N ALA A 32 4.02 8.48 3.93
CA ALA A 32 4.52 7.48 4.85
C ALA A 32 3.64 7.32 6.08
N VAL A 33 3.57 6.08 6.59
CA VAL A 33 3.02 5.72 7.90
C VAL A 33 4.11 4.97 8.66
N SER A 34 4.72 5.65 9.62
CA SER A 34 5.82 5.11 10.42
C SER A 34 5.62 5.40 11.88
N PRO A 35 6.19 4.58 12.79
CA PRO A 35 6.27 4.94 14.18
C PRO A 35 7.17 6.18 14.33
N GLU A 36 6.65 7.25 14.88
CA GLU A 36 7.47 8.37 15.30
C GLU A 36 8.10 8.01 16.65
N LEU A 37 9.35 7.61 16.62
CA LEU A 37 10.18 7.59 17.82
C LEU A 37 10.69 9.02 18.02
N SER A 38 9.94 9.83 18.74
CA SER A 38 10.45 11.10 19.23
C SER A 38 11.55 10.80 20.26
N LEU A 39 12.75 10.63 19.78
CA LEU A 39 13.93 10.63 20.63
C LEU A 39 14.31 12.09 20.82
N ASP A 40 13.67 12.77 21.76
CA ASP A 40 14.19 14.01 22.29
C ASP A 40 15.31 13.68 23.29
N PRO A 41 16.58 13.98 22.97
CA PRO A 41 17.69 13.64 23.86
C PRO A 41 17.62 14.40 25.21
N GLU A 42 16.87 15.50 25.27
CA GLU A 42 16.74 16.30 26.48
C GLU A 42 15.64 15.76 27.42
N GLU A 43 14.57 15.15 26.87
CA GLU A 43 13.53 14.50 27.67
C GLU A 43 13.89 13.05 28.07
N ASN A 44 14.80 12.40 27.35
CA ASN A 44 15.14 10.99 27.57
C ASN A 44 16.23 10.75 28.63
N LEU A 45 16.77 11.78 29.27
CA LEU A 45 17.78 11.63 30.34
C LEU A 45 17.21 11.12 31.67
N GLU A 46 15.89 11.04 31.83
CA GLU A 46 15.21 10.50 33.00
C GLU A 46 14.42 9.19 32.75
N LEU A 47 14.69 8.50 31.66
CA LEU A 47 14.06 7.22 31.38
C LEU A 47 14.68 6.12 32.28
N ASP A 48 14.04 5.89 33.41
CA ASP A 48 14.18 4.67 34.17
C ASP A 48 13.92 3.47 33.25
N SER A 49 14.85 2.55 33.19
CA SER A 49 14.83 1.38 32.31
C SER A 49 13.61 0.44 32.46
N GLU A 50 12.75 0.73 33.43
CA GLU A 50 11.49 -0.01 33.67
C GLU A 50 10.28 0.55 32.91
N ASN A 51 10.35 1.72 32.29
CA ASN A 51 9.23 2.36 31.60
C ASN A 51 9.36 2.44 30.07
N LEU A 52 10.29 1.73 29.47
CA LEU A 52 10.41 1.65 28.01
C LEU A 52 9.40 0.65 27.41
N LEU A 53 8.17 0.64 27.91
CA LEU A 53 7.03 0.04 27.19
C LEU A 53 6.57 1.04 26.13
N VAL A 54 7.29 1.08 25.00
CA VAL A 54 6.71 1.65 23.80
C VAL A 54 5.39 0.94 23.56
N ASP A 55 4.27 1.65 23.68
CA ASP A 55 2.95 1.07 23.38
C ASP A 55 2.87 0.78 21.89
N THR A 56 3.46 -0.35 21.50
CA THR A 56 3.42 -0.86 20.12
C THR A 56 1.98 -1.07 19.65
N THR A 57 1.03 -1.20 20.57
CA THR A 57 -0.39 -1.33 20.25
C THR A 57 -0.96 -0.03 19.65
N ALA A 58 -0.46 1.12 20.07
CA ALA A 58 -0.87 2.40 19.48
C ALA A 58 -0.34 2.57 18.07
N LEU A 59 0.88 2.13 17.81
CA LEU A 59 1.52 2.18 16.48
C LEU A 59 0.79 1.29 15.45
N LEU A 60 0.26 0.14 15.88
CA LEU A 60 -0.51 -0.76 15.04
C LEU A 60 -1.91 -0.23 14.68
N LYS A 61 -2.36 0.86 15.30
CA LYS A 61 -3.68 1.46 15.07
C LYS A 61 -3.69 2.59 14.06
N ALA A 62 -2.59 2.90 13.40
CA ALA A 62 -2.58 3.84 12.29
C ALA A 62 -3.40 3.25 11.12
N ILE A 63 -4.43 3.95 10.66
CA ILE A 63 -5.39 3.42 9.69
C ILE A 63 -5.66 4.44 8.58
N LEU A 64 -5.52 3.99 7.34
CA LEU A 64 -6.11 4.59 6.15
C LEU A 64 -7.38 3.81 5.83
N TYR A 65 -8.55 4.43 5.89
CA TYR A 65 -9.82 3.73 5.71
C TYR A 65 -10.74 4.44 4.74
N GLN A 66 -11.25 3.69 3.75
CA GLN A 66 -12.16 4.20 2.72
C GLN A 66 -11.61 5.45 2.00
N CYS A 67 -10.32 5.46 1.71
CA CYS A 67 -9.69 6.53 0.98
C CYS A 67 -9.62 6.19 -0.52
N ASP A 68 -9.77 7.21 -1.37
CA ASP A 68 -9.85 7.07 -2.83
C ASP A 68 -8.82 7.98 -3.51
N ASN A 69 -7.94 7.39 -4.30
CA ASN A 69 -7.03 8.15 -5.16
C ASN A 69 -7.40 8.00 -6.62
N ARG A 70 -7.55 9.12 -7.31
CA ARG A 70 -7.83 9.19 -8.75
C ARG A 70 -6.76 9.93 -9.53
N GLY A 71 -5.90 10.66 -8.82
CA GLY A 71 -4.80 11.39 -9.44
C GLY A 71 -3.57 10.53 -9.69
N PRO A 72 -2.72 10.92 -10.65
CA PRO A 72 -1.45 10.25 -10.87
C PRO A 72 -0.50 10.43 -9.68
N VAL A 73 0.25 9.39 -9.36
CA VAL A 73 1.25 9.37 -8.28
C VAL A 73 2.59 8.96 -8.86
N THR A 74 3.61 9.80 -8.69
CA THR A 74 4.95 9.51 -9.20
C THR A 74 6.00 9.73 -8.11
N ALA A 75 6.76 8.68 -7.81
CA ALA A 75 8.00 8.78 -7.06
C ALA A 75 9.17 8.83 -8.03
N LYS A 76 10.11 9.73 -7.83
CA LYS A 76 11.31 9.80 -8.66
C LYS A 76 12.24 8.62 -8.38
N ASN A 77 12.37 8.22 -7.12
CA ASN A 77 13.29 7.15 -6.72
C ASN A 77 12.54 5.90 -6.22
N GLU A 78 11.89 5.96 -5.06
CA GLU A 78 11.34 4.77 -4.41
C GLU A 78 9.95 4.97 -3.80
N CYS A 79 9.22 3.88 -3.66
CA CYS A 79 7.96 3.76 -2.93
C CYS A 79 6.86 4.69 -3.46
N ALA A 80 6.33 4.35 -4.62
CA ALA A 80 5.10 4.94 -5.16
C ALA A 80 3.90 4.04 -4.86
N GLY A 81 2.86 4.59 -4.24
CA GLY A 81 1.60 3.87 -4.02
C GLY A 81 0.39 4.75 -4.30
N GLY A 82 -0.62 4.20 -4.94
CA GLY A 82 -1.81 4.98 -5.24
C GLY A 82 -2.48 5.57 -4.00
N VAL A 83 -2.40 4.90 -2.86
CA VAL A 83 -2.91 5.37 -1.57
C VAL A 83 -1.77 5.67 -0.60
N LEU A 84 -0.83 4.75 -0.45
CA LEU A 84 0.24 4.79 0.55
C LEU A 84 1.61 4.59 -0.11
N GLY A 85 2.53 5.54 0.00
CA GLY A 85 3.90 5.36 -0.48
C GLY A 85 4.62 4.26 0.30
N ARG A 86 4.79 4.46 1.62
CA ARG A 86 5.48 3.52 2.50
C ARG A 86 4.77 3.36 3.84
N GLY A 87 4.44 2.14 4.23
CA GLY A 87 3.84 1.79 5.52
C GLY A 87 4.74 0.86 6.32
N GLU A 88 5.34 1.34 7.40
CA GLU A 88 6.10 0.49 8.34
C GLU A 88 5.17 -0.18 9.34
N VAL A 89 4.02 0.39 9.61
CA VAL A 89 2.99 -0.08 10.54
C VAL A 89 1.59 0.27 10.04
N GLY A 90 0.58 -0.24 10.72
CA GLY A 90 -0.81 0.17 10.51
C GLY A 90 -1.53 -0.61 9.42
N ALA A 91 -2.56 -0.02 8.85
CA ALA A 91 -3.39 -0.69 7.84
C ALA A 91 -3.98 0.27 6.81
N ALA A 92 -4.10 -0.19 5.56
CA ALA A 92 -4.97 0.40 4.56
C ALA A 92 -6.15 -0.55 4.31
N LEU A 93 -7.35 -0.09 4.59
CA LEU A 93 -8.57 -0.88 4.59
C LEU A 93 -9.62 -0.25 3.68
N SER A 94 -10.20 -1.04 2.79
CA SER A 94 -11.26 -0.61 1.86
C SER A 94 -10.89 0.66 1.09
N CYS A 95 -9.63 0.80 0.72
CA CYS A 95 -9.12 1.92 -0.06
C CYS A 95 -9.14 1.60 -1.55
N THR A 96 -9.32 2.63 -2.39
CA THR A 96 -9.31 2.50 -3.84
C THR A 96 -8.26 3.38 -4.49
N SER A 97 -7.74 2.96 -5.63
CA SER A 97 -6.87 3.77 -6.47
C SER A 97 -7.16 3.52 -7.94
N MET A 98 -7.40 4.59 -8.70
CA MET A 98 -7.70 4.56 -10.13
C MET A 98 -6.72 5.39 -10.97
N GLY A 99 -5.80 6.10 -10.35
CA GLY A 99 -4.77 6.88 -11.04
C GLY A 99 -3.51 6.07 -11.34
N PRO A 100 -2.77 6.41 -12.41
CA PRO A 100 -1.50 5.76 -12.70
C PRO A 100 -0.49 5.98 -11.57
N VAL A 101 0.34 4.97 -11.33
CA VAL A 101 1.38 4.97 -10.29
C VAL A 101 2.73 4.66 -10.92
N GLY A 102 3.72 5.49 -10.68
CA GLY A 102 5.06 5.31 -11.22
C GLY A 102 6.18 5.51 -10.22
N ALA A 103 7.24 4.69 -10.34
CA ALA A 103 8.53 4.91 -9.71
C ALA A 103 9.57 5.04 -10.84
N ASP A 104 9.90 6.29 -11.25
CA ASP A 104 10.59 6.55 -12.51
C ASP A 104 11.97 5.90 -12.61
N ASP A 105 12.83 6.08 -11.61
CA ASP A 105 14.18 5.51 -11.56
C ASP A 105 14.31 4.44 -10.47
N GLY A 106 13.16 3.90 -9.96
CA GLY A 106 13.19 3.14 -8.73
C GLY A 106 12.28 1.93 -8.68
N SER A 107 12.21 1.41 -7.48
CA SER A 107 11.50 0.19 -7.13
C SER A 107 10.35 0.48 -6.17
N PHE A 108 9.53 -0.53 -5.93
CA PHE A 108 8.39 -0.52 -5.02
C PHE A 108 7.25 0.38 -5.49
N ALA A 109 6.67 0.07 -6.64
CA ALA A 109 5.43 0.69 -7.07
C ALA A 109 4.24 -0.29 -6.94
N GLY A 110 3.14 0.21 -6.39
CA GLY A 110 1.92 -0.57 -6.23
C GLY A 110 0.65 0.25 -6.37
N GLY A 111 -0.38 -0.35 -6.94
CA GLY A 111 -1.65 0.34 -7.14
C GLY A 111 -2.25 0.90 -5.85
N ILE A 112 -2.03 0.26 -4.70
CA ILE A 112 -2.43 0.76 -3.38
C ILE A 112 -1.21 1.22 -2.57
N ALA A 113 -0.17 0.41 -2.45
CA ALA A 113 1.00 0.74 -1.64
C ALA A 113 2.31 0.46 -2.39
N GLY A 114 3.29 1.35 -2.31
CA GLY A 114 4.64 1.07 -2.78
C GLY A 114 5.29 -0.02 -1.94
N LEU A 115 5.39 0.19 -0.64
CA LEU A 115 5.85 -0.77 0.34
C LEU A 115 4.90 -0.77 1.55
N SER A 116 4.48 -1.93 2.03
CA SER A 116 3.66 -2.06 3.24
C SER A 116 4.10 -3.23 4.11
N ARG A 117 4.56 -2.93 5.32
CA ARG A 117 4.80 -3.92 6.38
C ARG A 117 3.59 -4.07 7.30
N GLY A 118 2.56 -3.29 7.07
CA GLY A 118 1.26 -3.40 7.72
C GLY A 118 0.27 -4.25 6.92
N VAL A 119 -1.01 -4.03 7.16
CA VAL A 119 -2.11 -4.78 6.56
C VAL A 119 -2.73 -4.01 5.39
N LEU A 120 -2.86 -4.66 4.24
CA LEU A 120 -3.66 -4.21 3.10
C LEU A 120 -4.87 -5.15 2.98
N ARG A 121 -6.08 -4.63 3.19
CA ARG A 121 -7.27 -5.48 3.14
C ARG A 121 -8.44 -4.81 2.44
N SER A 122 -9.15 -5.61 1.62
CA SER A 122 -10.34 -5.18 0.89
C SER A 122 -10.11 -3.93 0.04
N CYS A 123 -8.89 -3.78 -0.48
CA CYS A 123 -8.50 -2.66 -1.32
C CYS A 123 -8.68 -3.02 -2.80
N ALA A 124 -8.96 -2.01 -3.62
CA ALA A 124 -9.12 -2.18 -5.05
C ALA A 124 -8.22 -1.20 -5.82
N ALA A 125 -7.48 -1.70 -6.80
CA ALA A 125 -6.63 -0.90 -7.66
C ALA A 125 -6.98 -1.10 -9.14
N GLN A 126 -7.25 0.01 -9.84
CA GLN A 126 -7.35 0.08 -11.29
C GLN A 126 -6.34 1.11 -11.79
N ALA A 127 -5.13 0.67 -12.09
CA ALA A 127 -4.03 1.57 -12.38
C ALA A 127 -3.04 0.98 -13.38
N ASP A 128 -2.38 1.84 -14.13
CA ASP A 128 -1.12 1.51 -14.77
C ASP A 128 0.00 1.68 -13.73
N VAL A 129 0.75 0.62 -13.46
CA VAL A 129 1.88 0.64 -12.52
C VAL A 129 3.17 0.51 -13.30
N THR A 130 4.04 1.50 -13.19
CA THR A 130 5.30 1.59 -13.94
C THR A 130 6.50 1.75 -13.02
N GLY A 131 7.64 1.21 -13.41
CA GLY A 131 8.88 1.30 -12.64
C GLY A 131 9.90 0.27 -13.11
N ASP A 132 10.94 0.05 -12.33
CA ASP A 132 11.95 -0.96 -12.65
C ASP A 132 11.60 -2.31 -12.02
N SER A 133 11.67 -2.43 -10.71
CA SER A 133 11.51 -3.69 -9.98
C SER A 133 10.53 -3.58 -8.82
N SER A 134 10.09 -4.72 -8.30
CA SER A 134 9.13 -4.80 -7.19
C SER A 134 7.84 -4.02 -7.49
N LEU A 135 7.18 -4.41 -8.57
CA LEU A 135 5.93 -3.80 -9.03
C LEU A 135 4.77 -4.75 -8.76
N GLY A 136 3.67 -4.23 -8.23
CA GLY A 136 2.49 -5.02 -7.98
C GLY A 136 1.17 -4.26 -8.16
N GLY A 137 0.13 -4.99 -8.54
CA GLY A 137 -1.18 -4.40 -8.73
C GLY A 137 -1.76 -3.83 -7.44
N ILE A 138 -1.47 -4.43 -6.30
CA ILE A 138 -1.83 -3.92 -4.97
C ILE A 138 -0.61 -3.33 -4.27
N ALA A 139 0.50 -4.07 -4.18
CA ALA A 139 1.70 -3.60 -3.51
C ALA A 139 2.96 -3.92 -4.30
N GLY A 140 3.92 -3.00 -4.35
CA GLY A 140 5.27 -3.31 -4.81
C GLY A 140 5.92 -4.36 -3.91
N GLU A 141 5.93 -4.11 -2.60
CA GLU A 141 6.25 -5.08 -1.56
C GLU A 141 5.20 -5.02 -0.45
N GLY A 142 4.65 -6.16 -0.05
CA GLY A 142 3.63 -6.23 1.00
C GLY A 142 3.86 -7.35 1.99
N ARG A 143 3.41 -7.16 3.23
CA ARG A 143 3.44 -8.23 4.23
C ARG A 143 2.11 -8.96 4.29
N ASP A 144 1.07 -8.30 4.75
CA ASP A 144 -0.24 -8.91 4.92
C ASP A 144 -1.22 -8.32 3.89
N ILE A 145 -1.61 -9.12 2.90
CA ILE A 145 -2.46 -8.69 1.78
C ILE A 145 -3.66 -9.64 1.69
N ALA A 146 -4.85 -9.13 1.95
CA ALA A 146 -6.04 -9.97 1.97
C ALA A 146 -7.25 -9.32 1.28
N ASP A 147 -8.02 -10.13 0.57
CA ASP A 147 -9.31 -9.77 -0.03
C ASP A 147 -9.21 -8.54 -0.95
N CYS A 148 -8.08 -8.36 -1.63
CA CYS A 148 -7.82 -7.25 -2.51
C CYS A 148 -8.09 -7.61 -3.97
N ILE A 149 -8.37 -6.59 -4.78
CA ILE A 149 -8.71 -6.73 -6.19
C ILE A 149 -7.81 -5.82 -7.03
N ALA A 150 -7.12 -6.40 -8.01
CA ALA A 150 -6.25 -5.67 -8.92
C ALA A 150 -6.73 -5.78 -10.37
N MET A 151 -7.06 -4.65 -10.98
CA MET A 151 -7.25 -4.49 -12.40
C MET A 151 -6.17 -3.54 -12.93
N THR A 152 -4.94 -4.04 -12.97
CA THR A 152 -3.76 -3.21 -13.19
C THR A 152 -2.92 -3.75 -14.35
N ARG A 153 -2.29 -2.83 -15.07
CA ARG A 153 -1.24 -3.16 -16.02
C ARG A 153 0.10 -2.86 -15.38
N ILE A 154 0.95 -3.88 -15.31
CA ILE A 154 2.31 -3.77 -14.78
C ILE A 154 3.28 -3.60 -15.94
N ASP A 155 4.07 -2.54 -15.92
CA ASP A 155 5.11 -2.27 -16.93
C ASP A 155 6.44 -1.98 -16.23
N GLY A 156 7.30 -2.98 -16.22
CA GLY A 156 8.62 -2.96 -15.63
C GLY A 156 9.57 -3.91 -16.33
N SER A 157 10.87 -3.67 -16.18
CA SER A 157 11.92 -4.45 -16.82
C SER A 157 12.77 -5.29 -15.87
N GLY A 158 12.64 -5.05 -14.57
CA GLY A 158 13.42 -5.72 -13.54
C GLY A 158 12.74 -6.97 -12.96
N GLU A 159 13.08 -7.28 -11.73
CA GLU A 159 12.59 -8.46 -11.01
C GLU A 159 11.36 -8.15 -10.15
N ARG A 160 10.67 -9.18 -9.69
CA ARG A 160 9.53 -9.09 -8.77
C ARG A 160 8.36 -8.30 -9.35
N LEU A 161 7.83 -8.80 -10.45
CA LEU A 161 6.67 -8.23 -11.12
C LEU A 161 5.46 -9.16 -10.87
N GLY A 162 4.43 -8.68 -10.18
CA GLY A 162 3.26 -9.48 -9.83
C GLY A 162 1.94 -8.75 -10.04
N ALA A 163 0.91 -9.47 -10.46
CA ALA A 163 -0.41 -8.89 -10.65
C ALA A 163 -1.06 -8.41 -9.33
N VAL A 164 -0.69 -9.02 -8.21
CA VAL A 164 -1.10 -8.60 -6.86
C VAL A 164 0.05 -7.92 -6.14
N ALA A 165 1.19 -8.57 -6.05
CA ALA A 165 2.37 -8.00 -5.39
C ALA A 165 3.65 -8.39 -6.10
N GLY A 166 4.62 -7.46 -6.18
CA GLY A 166 5.97 -7.78 -6.63
C GLY A 166 6.65 -8.74 -5.67
N TRP A 167 6.48 -8.52 -4.37
CA TRP A 167 6.96 -9.42 -3.33
C TRP A 167 6.03 -9.43 -2.12
N ALA A 168 5.92 -10.57 -1.44
CA ALA A 168 5.20 -10.69 -0.17
C ALA A 168 5.92 -11.65 0.78
N ASP A 169 6.05 -11.27 2.05
CA ASP A 169 6.75 -12.02 3.09
C ASP A 169 5.90 -12.38 4.31
N GLY A 170 4.58 -12.18 4.24
CA GLY A 170 3.64 -12.43 5.33
C GLY A 170 2.41 -13.21 4.89
N THR A 171 1.25 -12.86 5.43
CA THR A 171 -0.02 -13.54 5.15
C THR A 171 -0.69 -12.98 3.92
N VAL A 172 -0.83 -13.79 2.88
CA VAL A 172 -1.55 -13.42 1.66
C VAL A 172 -2.73 -14.36 1.46
N SER A 173 -3.94 -13.81 1.22
CA SER A 173 -5.14 -14.62 1.04
C SER A 173 -6.25 -13.91 0.28
N GLY A 174 -7.02 -14.65 -0.53
CA GLY A 174 -8.26 -14.18 -1.13
C GLY A 174 -8.13 -13.02 -2.12
N ASN A 175 -6.96 -12.83 -2.72
CA ASN A 175 -6.77 -11.73 -3.65
C ASN A 175 -7.09 -12.15 -5.08
N TYR A 176 -7.70 -11.24 -5.82
CA TYR A 176 -8.07 -11.46 -7.22
C TYR A 176 -7.40 -10.42 -8.13
N TYR A 177 -7.10 -10.84 -9.35
CA TYR A 177 -6.59 -9.92 -10.36
C TYR A 177 -7.17 -10.22 -11.74
N LEU A 178 -7.23 -9.20 -12.59
CA LEU A 178 -7.58 -9.38 -13.99
C LEU A 178 -6.38 -9.96 -14.72
N GLN A 179 -6.60 -11.08 -15.41
CA GLN A 179 -5.53 -11.79 -16.11
C GLN A 179 -5.08 -11.00 -17.34
N GLU A 180 -3.90 -10.40 -17.23
CA GLU A 180 -3.17 -9.80 -18.36
C GLU A 180 -1.76 -10.42 -18.45
N LYS A 181 -0.70 -9.58 -18.39
CA LYS A 181 0.69 -10.04 -18.56
C LYS A 181 1.33 -10.49 -17.24
N ALA A 182 1.03 -9.80 -16.16
CA ALA A 182 1.57 -10.13 -14.84
C ALA A 182 0.70 -11.20 -14.14
N VAL A 183 1.29 -12.00 -13.29
CA VAL A 183 0.66 -13.12 -12.59
C VAL A 183 0.95 -13.00 -11.10
N GLY A 184 -0.03 -13.21 -10.26
CA GLY A 184 0.03 -13.43 -8.83
C GLY A 184 1.03 -12.57 -8.03
N ILE A 185 1.94 -13.23 -7.32
CA ILE A 185 3.05 -12.62 -6.58
C ILE A 185 4.35 -13.03 -7.27
N ASP A 186 5.17 -12.06 -7.66
CA ASP A 186 6.44 -12.32 -8.38
C ASP A 186 6.29 -13.28 -9.57
N GLY A 187 5.20 -13.13 -10.32
CA GLY A 187 4.90 -14.00 -11.47
C GLY A 187 4.33 -15.37 -11.14
N ILE A 188 3.97 -15.67 -9.87
CA ILE A 188 3.49 -16.98 -9.43
C ILE A 188 2.13 -16.88 -8.75
N ASP A 189 1.19 -17.75 -9.15
CA ASP A 189 -0.06 -17.95 -8.42
C ASP A 189 0.11 -18.99 -7.31
N TYR A 190 -0.15 -18.56 -6.10
CA TYR A 190 -0.19 -19.42 -4.94
C TYR A 190 -1.65 -19.74 -4.57
N ALA A 191 -2.00 -21.01 -4.48
CA ALA A 191 -3.37 -21.44 -4.17
C ALA A 191 -3.91 -20.81 -2.89
N GLY A 192 -5.08 -20.18 -2.99
CA GLY A 192 -5.72 -19.47 -1.87
C GLY A 192 -5.14 -18.09 -1.56
N GLN A 193 -4.04 -17.71 -2.20
CA GLN A 193 -3.43 -16.38 -2.03
C GLN A 193 -3.85 -15.43 -3.14
N THR A 194 -3.67 -15.86 -4.40
CA THR A 194 -3.99 -15.08 -5.58
C THR A 194 -4.74 -15.93 -6.59
N ALA A 195 -5.67 -15.34 -7.33
CA ALA A 195 -6.39 -16.03 -8.38
C ALA A 195 -6.72 -15.07 -9.55
N PRO A 196 -6.44 -15.49 -10.80
CA PRO A 196 -6.86 -14.71 -11.97
C PRO A 196 -8.37 -14.81 -12.17
N LEU A 197 -8.99 -13.71 -12.60
CA LEU A 197 -10.38 -13.67 -13.01
C LEU A 197 -10.49 -13.29 -14.49
N SER A 198 -11.52 -13.81 -15.16
CA SER A 198 -11.95 -13.23 -16.43
C SER A 198 -12.65 -11.91 -16.19
N PHE A 199 -12.70 -11.04 -17.19
CA PHE A 199 -13.43 -9.77 -17.08
C PHE A 199 -14.91 -9.96 -16.67
N GLY A 200 -15.58 -10.98 -17.19
CA GLY A 200 -16.97 -11.28 -16.81
C GLY A 200 -17.11 -11.73 -15.36
N ALA A 201 -16.16 -12.50 -14.83
CA ALA A 201 -16.16 -12.90 -13.43
C ALA A 201 -15.79 -11.72 -12.52
N PHE A 202 -14.85 -10.88 -12.97
CA PHE A 202 -14.45 -9.66 -12.27
C PHE A 202 -15.61 -8.68 -12.09
N SER A 203 -16.35 -8.40 -13.17
CA SER A 203 -17.51 -7.49 -13.13
C SER A 203 -18.69 -8.01 -12.30
N ALA A 204 -18.70 -9.29 -11.94
CA ALA A 204 -19.73 -9.91 -11.09
C ALA A 204 -19.34 -9.94 -9.60
N LEU A 205 -18.15 -9.49 -9.23
CA LEU A 205 -17.72 -9.44 -7.82
C LEU A 205 -18.54 -8.38 -7.06
N GLU A 206 -18.96 -8.75 -5.86
CA GLU A 206 -19.57 -7.80 -4.93
C GLU A 206 -18.50 -6.87 -4.32
N GLY A 207 -18.87 -5.63 -4.07
CA GLY A 207 -17.99 -4.66 -3.39
C GLY A 207 -17.03 -3.90 -4.29
N ILE A 208 -17.06 -4.12 -5.60
CA ILE A 208 -16.36 -3.25 -6.55
C ILE A 208 -17.09 -1.90 -6.62
N PRO A 209 -16.39 -0.76 -6.51
CA PRO A 209 -17.02 0.54 -6.72
C PRO A 209 -17.68 0.62 -8.10
N ALA A 210 -18.84 1.28 -8.19
CA ALA A 210 -19.61 1.33 -9.43
C ALA A 210 -18.91 2.05 -10.59
N ASP A 211 -17.90 2.82 -10.27
CA ASP A 211 -17.04 3.58 -11.19
C ASP A 211 -15.63 2.96 -11.34
N PHE A 212 -15.45 1.73 -10.89
CA PHE A 212 -14.22 0.96 -10.97
C PHE A 212 -14.10 0.19 -12.30
#